data_4ae4110000811e9446085600bd65af77
#
_entry.id   4ae4110000811e9446085600bd65af77
#
_cell.length_a   1.000
_cell.length_b   1.000
_cell.length_c   1.000
_cell.angle_alpha   90.00
_cell.angle_beta   90.00
_cell.angle_gamma   90.00
#
_symmetry.space_group_name_H-M   'P 1'
#
loop_
_entity.id
_entity.type
_entity.pdbx_description
1 polymer ?
#
loop_
_entity_poly.entity_id
_entity_poly.type
_entity_poly.pdbx_seq_one_letter_code
_entity_poly.pdbx_strand_id
1 'polypeptide(L)'
;NIGHFLHESKGKPLSPEEVTEAINNEIRCISESNSHSIPPIEHGEALHGAQWGMATCFPQPIAMASMFDSEAVEEIAEVIGKECAVAGVRQALTPVVNVVRDCRWGRTVETFGEDVLLNADMGAAVCRGLQKNGVIATPKHFADNYSYGGRDSNVSNTSERTMREVYLRPFEKCIKEGGAMSVMAAYNSWDGVPCSCNKYLLTDILRNEWGF
;
A
#
# COMPACT_ATOMS: atom_id res chain seq x y z
N ASN A 1 8.20 5.22 -22.59
CA ASN A 1 8.45 4.03 -21.75
C ASN A 1 7.55 4.09 -20.53
N ILE A 2 6.74 3.06 -20.31
CA ILE A 2 5.87 2.91 -19.14
C ILE A 2 6.52 1.86 -18.23
N GLY A 3 6.87 2.26 -17.00
CA GLY A 3 7.49 1.36 -16.02
C GLY A 3 6.51 0.71 -15.08
N HIS A 4 5.32 1.31 -14.90
CA HIS A 4 4.24 0.81 -14.07
C HIS A 4 2.93 0.87 -14.82
N PHE A 5 2.04 -0.07 -14.53
CA PHE A 5 0.72 -0.15 -15.13
C PHE A 5 -0.32 -0.54 -14.08
N LEU A 6 -1.49 0.07 -14.11
CA LEU A 6 -2.63 -0.26 -13.26
C LEU A 6 -3.71 -0.94 -14.09
N HIS A 7 -4.01 -2.20 -13.77
CA HIS A 7 -5.11 -2.91 -14.37
C HIS A 7 -6.38 -2.76 -13.53
N GLU A 8 -7.42 -2.19 -14.14
CA GLU A 8 -8.75 -2.11 -13.56
C GLU A 8 -9.75 -2.84 -14.45
N SER A 9 -10.43 -3.84 -13.93
CA SER A 9 -11.55 -4.48 -14.63
C SER A 9 -12.74 -3.52 -14.65
N LYS A 10 -12.95 -2.81 -15.75
CA LYS A 10 -14.10 -1.92 -15.94
C LYS A 10 -15.37 -2.71 -16.21
N GLY A 11 -16.14 -2.99 -15.16
CA GLY A 11 -17.57 -3.26 -15.26
C GLY A 11 -18.01 -4.71 -15.53
N LYS A 12 -17.12 -5.69 -15.69
CA LYS A 12 -17.49 -7.12 -15.79
C LYS A 12 -16.49 -7.96 -15.00
N PRO A 13 -16.94 -8.91 -14.19
CA PRO A 13 -16.05 -9.90 -13.59
C PRO A 13 -15.34 -10.69 -14.70
N LEU A 14 -14.03 -10.62 -14.76
CA LEU A 14 -13.21 -11.43 -15.65
C LEU A 14 -12.84 -12.74 -14.97
N SER A 15 -12.70 -13.82 -15.73
CA SER A 15 -12.13 -15.06 -15.21
C SER A 15 -10.62 -14.87 -14.94
N PRO A 16 -10.00 -15.74 -14.10
CA PRO A 16 -8.55 -15.69 -13.88
C PRO A 16 -7.74 -15.77 -15.19
N GLU A 17 -8.20 -16.57 -16.14
CA GLU A 17 -7.57 -16.75 -17.44
C GLU A 17 -7.66 -15.45 -18.27
N GLU A 18 -8.86 -14.82 -18.32
CA GLU A 18 -9.07 -13.57 -19.04
C GLU A 18 -8.20 -12.44 -18.47
N VAL A 19 -8.07 -12.33 -17.14
CA VAL A 19 -7.19 -11.35 -16.48
C VAL A 19 -5.73 -11.62 -16.82
N THR A 20 -5.28 -12.88 -16.71
CA THR A 20 -3.90 -13.26 -16.99
C THR A 20 -3.55 -13.00 -18.46
N GLU A 21 -4.44 -13.32 -19.40
CA GLU A 21 -4.24 -13.06 -20.82
C GLU A 21 -4.15 -11.56 -21.12
N ALA A 22 -5.04 -10.76 -20.53
CA ALA A 22 -5.02 -9.31 -20.70
C ALA A 22 -3.69 -8.72 -20.22
N ILE A 23 -3.27 -9.03 -18.99
CA ILE A 23 -2.00 -8.55 -18.41
C ILE A 23 -0.80 -9.01 -19.24
N ASN A 24 -0.74 -10.27 -19.65
CA ASN A 24 0.36 -10.78 -20.47
C ASN A 24 0.44 -10.08 -21.84
N ASN A 25 -0.70 -9.75 -22.46
CA ASN A 25 -0.76 -9.00 -23.71
C ASN A 25 -0.24 -7.57 -23.53
N GLU A 26 -0.60 -6.89 -22.43
CA GLU A 26 -0.12 -5.56 -22.09
C GLU A 26 1.40 -5.55 -21.83
N ILE A 27 1.89 -6.46 -21.01
CA ILE A 27 3.32 -6.62 -20.71
C ILE A 27 4.11 -6.83 -22.01
N ARG A 28 3.63 -7.71 -22.89
CA ARG A 28 4.27 -7.99 -24.20
C ARG A 28 4.30 -6.75 -25.06
N CYS A 29 3.17 -6.08 -25.24
CA CYS A 29 3.06 -4.86 -26.05
C CYS A 29 4.00 -3.75 -25.57
N ILE A 30 4.06 -3.51 -24.25
CA ILE A 30 4.92 -2.50 -23.66
C ILE A 30 6.41 -2.91 -23.80
N SER A 31 6.75 -4.18 -23.54
CA SER A 31 8.12 -4.67 -23.66
C SER A 31 8.65 -4.58 -25.09
N GLU A 32 7.82 -4.94 -26.07
CA GLU A 32 8.19 -4.86 -27.49
C GLU A 32 8.30 -3.40 -27.99
N SER A 33 7.59 -2.47 -27.37
CA SER A 33 7.59 -1.05 -27.75
C SER A 33 8.76 -0.23 -27.19
N ASN A 34 9.52 -0.78 -26.23
CA ASN A 34 10.65 -0.08 -25.64
C ASN A 34 12.02 -0.68 -26.03
N SER A 35 13.01 0.19 -26.18
CA SER A 35 14.34 -0.17 -26.68
C SER A 35 15.13 -1.16 -25.83
N HIS A 36 14.75 -1.34 -24.57
CA HIS A 36 15.42 -2.22 -23.61
C HIS A 36 14.65 -3.49 -23.31
N SER A 37 13.45 -3.66 -23.88
CA SER A 37 12.55 -4.78 -23.63
C SER A 37 12.26 -5.03 -22.14
N ILE A 38 12.27 -3.96 -21.33
CA ILE A 38 11.96 -4.05 -19.89
C ILE A 38 10.46 -4.09 -19.72
N PRO A 39 9.91 -5.12 -19.07
CA PRO A 39 8.48 -5.21 -18.80
C PRO A 39 8.05 -4.16 -17.77
N PRO A 40 6.77 -3.72 -17.78
CA PRO A 40 6.22 -2.90 -16.72
C PRO A 40 6.03 -3.70 -15.43
N ILE A 41 5.90 -3.00 -14.30
CA ILE A 41 5.43 -3.58 -13.05
C ILE A 41 3.92 -3.36 -12.99
N GLU A 42 3.17 -4.46 -13.07
CA GLU A 42 1.72 -4.43 -12.91
C GLU A 42 1.38 -4.23 -11.44
N HIS A 43 0.52 -3.26 -11.14
CA HIS A 43 0.14 -2.96 -9.77
C HIS A 43 -1.39 -2.87 -9.58
N GLY A 44 -1.85 -3.10 -8.35
CA GLY A 44 -3.26 -3.03 -7.96
C GLY A 44 -3.45 -2.65 -6.51
N GLU A 45 -4.67 -2.30 -6.11
CA GLU A 45 -4.97 -1.82 -4.75
C GLU A 45 -4.82 -2.91 -3.68
N ALA A 46 -5.46 -4.03 -3.81
CA ALA A 46 -5.36 -5.24 -2.99
C ALA A 46 -5.50 -5.04 -1.46
N LEU A 47 -6.31 -4.06 -1.02
CA LEU A 47 -6.47 -3.72 0.42
C LEU A 47 -7.09 -4.85 1.25
N HIS A 48 -8.05 -5.58 0.66
CA HIS A 48 -8.77 -6.67 1.32
C HIS A 48 -9.16 -7.78 0.33
N GLY A 49 -8.36 -7.95 -0.70
CA GLY A 49 -8.52 -8.92 -1.79
C GLY A 49 -7.88 -8.40 -3.06
N ALA A 50 -7.58 -9.25 -3.99
CA ALA A 50 -6.91 -8.89 -5.25
C ALA A 50 -7.76 -8.07 -6.23
N GLN A 51 -8.98 -7.69 -5.88
CA GLN A 51 -9.92 -6.78 -6.56
C GLN A 51 -10.14 -7.05 -8.06
N TRP A 52 -10.05 -8.28 -8.49
CA TRP A 52 -10.39 -8.71 -9.83
C TRP A 52 -11.34 -9.91 -9.83
N GLY A 53 -12.31 -9.90 -10.71
CA GLY A 53 -13.24 -10.96 -11.07
C GLY A 53 -13.68 -11.87 -9.92
N MET A 54 -13.04 -13.03 -9.80
CA MET A 54 -13.36 -14.11 -8.86
C MET A 54 -12.41 -14.19 -7.66
N ALA A 55 -11.58 -13.17 -7.44
CA ALA A 55 -10.67 -13.15 -6.29
C ALA A 55 -11.44 -13.11 -4.96
N THR A 56 -10.83 -13.66 -3.92
CA THR A 56 -11.40 -13.67 -2.57
C THR A 56 -11.50 -12.27 -2.02
N CYS A 57 -12.70 -11.90 -1.56
CA CYS A 57 -12.94 -10.64 -0.87
C CYS A 57 -12.93 -10.89 0.64
N PHE A 58 -11.96 -10.33 1.33
CA PHE A 58 -11.86 -10.34 2.79
C PHE A 58 -12.56 -9.12 3.40
N PRO A 59 -12.78 -9.11 4.73
CA PRO A 59 -13.27 -7.90 5.41
C PRO A 59 -12.33 -6.71 5.20
N GLN A 60 -12.88 -5.51 5.32
CA GLN A 60 -12.08 -4.27 5.29
C GLN A 60 -11.01 -4.28 6.39
N PRO A 61 -9.85 -3.60 6.20
CA PRO A 61 -8.75 -3.58 7.16
C PRO A 61 -9.17 -3.21 8.58
N ILE A 62 -10.09 -2.26 8.75
CA ILE A 62 -10.61 -1.88 10.08
C ILE A 62 -11.34 -3.06 10.77
N ALA A 63 -12.02 -3.90 10.01
CA ALA A 63 -12.68 -5.10 10.54
C ALA A 63 -11.66 -6.22 10.82
N MET A 64 -10.64 -6.37 9.98
CA MET A 64 -9.54 -7.30 10.26
C MET A 64 -8.77 -6.89 11.53
N ALA A 65 -8.56 -5.59 11.74
CA ALA A 65 -7.91 -5.06 12.95
C ALA A 65 -8.65 -5.45 14.23
N SER A 66 -9.99 -5.58 14.19
CA SER A 66 -10.79 -5.95 15.36
C SER A 66 -10.54 -7.38 15.87
N MET A 67 -9.83 -8.21 15.12
CA MET A 67 -9.38 -9.54 15.59
C MET A 67 -8.22 -9.43 16.60
N PHE A 68 -7.45 -8.34 16.58
CA PHE A 68 -6.21 -8.17 17.35
C PHE A 68 -5.21 -9.32 17.15
N ASP A 69 -5.21 -9.91 15.96
CA ASP A 69 -4.41 -11.07 15.56
C ASP A 69 -3.65 -10.78 14.28
N SER A 70 -2.38 -10.41 14.43
CA SER A 70 -1.51 -10.08 13.29
C SER A 70 -1.08 -11.33 12.50
N GLU A 71 -1.08 -12.52 13.12
CA GLU A 71 -0.74 -13.77 12.44
C GLU A 71 -1.85 -14.12 11.44
N ALA A 72 -3.12 -14.03 11.86
CA ALA A 72 -4.27 -14.22 10.98
C ALA A 72 -4.29 -13.20 9.83
N VAL A 73 -3.91 -11.94 10.10
CA VAL A 73 -3.80 -10.91 9.04
C VAL A 73 -2.66 -11.23 8.06
N GLU A 74 -1.55 -11.78 8.52
CA GLU A 74 -0.45 -12.24 7.65
C GLU A 74 -0.91 -13.38 6.74
N GLU A 75 -1.66 -14.36 7.28
CA GLU A 75 -2.23 -15.47 6.49
C GLU A 75 -3.22 -14.96 5.42
N ILE A 76 -4.10 -14.02 5.77
CA ILE A 76 -5.00 -13.35 4.82
C ILE A 76 -4.18 -12.67 3.71
N ALA A 77 -3.17 -11.91 4.08
CA ALA A 77 -2.31 -11.22 3.12
C ALA A 77 -1.52 -12.19 2.23
N GLU A 78 -1.15 -13.37 2.74
CA GLU A 78 -0.55 -14.43 1.93
C GLU A 78 -1.51 -14.95 0.87
N VAL A 79 -2.79 -15.15 1.20
CA VAL A 79 -3.81 -15.54 0.20
C VAL A 79 -3.98 -14.45 -0.85
N ILE A 80 -4.11 -13.18 -0.43
CA ILE A 80 -4.21 -12.04 -1.34
C ILE A 80 -2.98 -11.99 -2.28
N GLY A 81 -1.79 -12.19 -1.72
CA GLY A 81 -0.55 -12.21 -2.49
C GLY A 81 -0.51 -13.33 -3.54
N LYS A 82 -1.00 -14.53 -3.20
CA LYS A 82 -1.12 -15.65 -4.16
C LYS A 82 -2.06 -15.30 -5.31
N GLU A 83 -3.23 -14.75 -5.01
CA GLU A 83 -4.20 -14.38 -6.04
C GLU A 83 -3.67 -13.24 -6.93
N CYS A 84 -3.01 -12.22 -6.35
CA CYS A 84 -2.33 -11.16 -7.09
C CYS A 84 -1.24 -11.74 -8.02
N ALA A 85 -0.40 -12.62 -7.50
CA ALA A 85 0.69 -13.22 -8.26
C ALA A 85 0.20 -14.06 -9.45
N VAL A 86 -0.88 -14.82 -9.26
CA VAL A 86 -1.53 -15.60 -10.34
C VAL A 86 -2.08 -14.70 -11.42
N ALA A 87 -2.70 -13.58 -11.04
CA ALA A 87 -3.21 -12.58 -11.98
C ALA A 87 -2.11 -11.77 -12.68
N GLY A 88 -0.84 -11.88 -12.26
CA GLY A 88 0.27 -11.11 -12.83
C GLY A 88 0.57 -9.79 -12.13
N VAL A 89 -0.21 -9.41 -11.11
CA VAL A 89 0.06 -8.24 -10.28
C VAL A 89 1.31 -8.47 -9.45
N ARG A 90 2.27 -7.56 -9.54
CA ARG A 90 3.59 -7.65 -8.88
C ARG A 90 3.80 -6.60 -7.78
N GLN A 91 2.94 -5.60 -7.72
CA GLN A 91 2.95 -4.59 -6.66
C GLN A 91 1.54 -4.34 -6.16
N ALA A 92 1.32 -4.50 -4.87
CA ALA A 92 0.08 -4.16 -4.19
C ALA A 92 0.21 -2.80 -3.51
N LEU A 93 -0.71 -1.88 -3.79
CA LEU A 93 -0.74 -0.54 -3.20
C LEU A 93 -1.39 -0.58 -1.81
N THR A 94 -0.85 -1.40 -0.94
CA THR A 94 -1.32 -1.72 0.42
C THR A 94 -0.14 -2.13 1.30
N PRO A 95 -0.23 -1.99 2.64
CA PRO A 95 -1.35 -1.59 3.49
C PRO A 95 -1.53 -0.08 3.65
N VAL A 96 -2.73 0.36 4.06
CA VAL A 96 -2.95 1.73 4.56
C VAL A 96 -2.68 1.75 6.06
N VAL A 97 -1.55 2.33 6.44
CA VAL A 97 -1.09 2.38 7.83
C VAL A 97 -1.19 3.79 8.45
N ASN A 98 -2.02 4.63 7.87
CA ASN A 98 -2.33 5.93 8.45
C ASN A 98 -3.11 5.75 9.76
N VAL A 99 -2.67 6.41 10.82
CA VAL A 99 -3.33 6.38 12.14
C VAL A 99 -4.53 7.32 12.13
N VAL A 100 -5.73 6.79 12.36
CA VAL A 100 -6.97 7.57 12.35
C VAL A 100 -7.06 8.43 13.61
N ARG A 101 -7.39 9.71 13.46
CA ARG A 101 -7.66 10.64 14.56
C ARG A 101 -9.08 11.21 14.52
N ASP A 102 -9.73 11.14 13.38
CA ASP A 102 -11.09 11.60 13.18
C ASP A 102 -11.83 10.68 12.21
N CYS A 103 -12.91 10.07 12.67
CA CYS A 103 -13.71 9.13 11.86
C CYS A 103 -14.39 9.80 10.63
N ARG A 104 -14.40 11.12 10.54
CA ARG A 104 -14.87 11.86 9.36
C ARG A 104 -13.89 11.78 8.18
N TRP A 105 -12.66 11.37 8.41
CA TRP A 105 -11.73 11.11 7.31
C TRP A 105 -12.25 9.97 6.43
N GLY A 106 -12.42 10.22 5.14
CA GLY A 106 -13.10 9.34 4.19
C GLY A 106 -12.42 8.00 3.92
N ARG A 107 -11.25 7.73 4.54
CA ARG A 107 -10.46 6.49 4.34
C ARG A 107 -10.26 5.69 5.64
N THR A 108 -11.02 5.98 6.67
CA THR A 108 -10.94 5.30 7.98
C THR A 108 -11.05 3.77 7.84
N VAL A 109 -11.96 3.28 7.01
CA VAL A 109 -12.20 1.84 6.82
C VAL A 109 -11.04 1.09 6.17
N GLU A 110 -10.17 1.80 5.46
CA GLU A 110 -8.99 1.24 4.80
C GLU A 110 -7.82 0.99 5.76
N THR A 111 -7.90 1.50 6.99
CA THR A 111 -6.84 1.46 8.01
C THR A 111 -7.09 0.42 9.07
N PHE A 112 -6.10 0.20 9.94
CA PHE A 112 -6.24 -0.64 11.14
C PHE A 112 -6.66 0.14 12.38
N GLY A 113 -7.15 1.39 12.23
CA GLY A 113 -7.76 2.19 13.29
C GLY A 113 -6.89 3.30 13.88
N GLU A 114 -7.13 3.62 15.14
CA GLU A 114 -6.52 4.77 15.82
C GLU A 114 -5.30 4.44 16.68
N ASP A 115 -5.06 3.17 16.96
CA ASP A 115 -3.92 2.72 17.75
C ASP A 115 -2.65 2.58 16.89
N VAL A 116 -1.56 3.19 17.36
CA VAL A 116 -0.28 3.24 16.63
C VAL A 116 0.36 1.86 16.53
N LEU A 117 0.33 1.09 17.63
CA LEU A 117 0.97 -0.22 17.68
C LEU A 117 0.20 -1.23 16.84
N LEU A 118 -1.13 -1.24 16.95
CA LEU A 118 -1.98 -2.11 16.14
C LEU A 118 -1.79 -1.85 14.64
N ASN A 119 -1.78 -0.57 14.21
CA ASN A 119 -1.49 -0.22 12.82
C ASN A 119 -0.10 -0.71 12.38
N ALA A 120 0.89 -0.60 13.24
CA ALA A 120 2.25 -1.02 12.95
C ALA A 120 2.35 -2.54 12.79
N ASP A 121 1.74 -3.30 13.71
CA ASP A 121 1.77 -4.76 13.73
C ASP A 121 1.02 -5.36 12.55
N MET A 122 -0.20 -4.90 12.31
CA MET A 122 -1.03 -5.35 11.20
C MET A 122 -0.40 -4.95 9.84
N GLY A 123 0.13 -3.72 9.74
CA GLY A 123 0.81 -3.27 8.54
C GLY A 123 2.04 -4.11 8.18
N ALA A 124 2.87 -4.43 9.17
CA ALA A 124 4.04 -5.29 8.98
C ALA A 124 3.64 -6.72 8.58
N ALA A 125 2.57 -7.25 9.18
CA ALA A 125 2.01 -8.57 8.83
C ALA A 125 1.55 -8.62 7.37
N VAL A 126 0.82 -7.60 6.90
CA VAL A 126 0.41 -7.51 5.49
C VAL A 126 1.61 -7.46 4.56
N CYS A 127 2.65 -6.68 4.90
CA CYS A 127 3.87 -6.63 4.09
C CYS A 127 4.52 -8.01 3.95
N ARG A 128 4.68 -8.75 5.06
CA ARG A 128 5.25 -10.10 5.03
C ARG A 128 4.41 -11.06 4.21
N GLY A 129 3.09 -11.08 4.46
CA GLY A 129 2.18 -12.01 3.76
C GLY A 129 2.18 -11.82 2.25
N LEU A 130 2.06 -10.59 1.75
CA LEU A 130 2.11 -10.29 0.32
C LEU A 130 3.46 -10.69 -0.30
N GLN A 131 4.56 -10.35 0.34
CA GLN A 131 5.91 -10.54 -0.20
C GLN A 131 6.37 -11.99 -0.20
N LYS A 132 5.77 -12.89 0.61
CA LYS A 132 5.97 -14.35 0.50
C LYS A 132 5.66 -14.89 -0.90
N ASN A 133 4.80 -14.20 -1.66
CA ASN A 133 4.40 -14.61 -3.02
C ASN A 133 5.03 -13.74 -4.12
N GLY A 134 6.05 -12.95 -3.80
CA GLY A 134 6.72 -12.09 -4.77
C GLY A 134 5.90 -10.88 -5.20
N VAL A 135 4.94 -10.44 -4.38
CA VAL A 135 4.16 -9.22 -4.59
C VAL A 135 4.69 -8.12 -3.68
N ILE A 136 5.18 -7.04 -4.25
CA ILE A 136 5.72 -5.89 -3.53
C ILE A 136 4.61 -5.24 -2.71
N ALA A 137 4.79 -5.13 -1.39
CA ALA A 137 3.92 -4.35 -0.52
C ALA A 137 4.30 -2.88 -0.55
N THR A 138 3.30 -1.99 -0.53
CA THR A 138 3.49 -0.55 -0.60
C THR A 138 2.71 0.15 0.51
N PRO A 139 3.25 0.21 1.74
CA PRO A 139 2.65 0.99 2.82
C PRO A 139 2.35 2.42 2.38
N LYS A 140 1.14 2.90 2.72
CA LYS A 140 0.66 4.22 2.29
C LYS A 140 -0.18 4.89 3.38
N HIS A 141 -0.30 6.20 3.38
CA HIS A 141 0.34 7.22 2.56
C HIS A 141 1.35 7.98 3.41
N PHE A 142 2.58 8.02 3.01
CA PHE A 142 3.73 8.52 3.77
C PHE A 142 3.89 10.04 3.59
N ALA A 143 3.56 10.88 4.58
CA ALA A 143 3.05 10.54 5.91
C ALA A 143 1.95 11.53 6.32
N ASP A 144 1.28 11.18 7.46
CA ASP A 144 0.25 12.03 8.06
C ASP A 144 -0.84 12.47 7.07
N ASN A 145 -1.32 11.50 6.26
CA ASN A 145 -2.38 11.73 5.25
C ASN A 145 -3.77 11.81 5.90
N TYR A 146 -3.81 12.28 7.11
CA TYR A 146 -5.01 12.53 7.89
C TYR A 146 -5.11 14.02 8.13
N SER A 147 -6.20 14.64 7.71
CA SER A 147 -6.46 16.02 8.10
C SER A 147 -7.92 16.44 7.97
N TYR A 148 -8.28 17.49 8.67
CA TYR A 148 -9.62 18.07 8.63
C TYR A 148 -9.94 18.59 7.22
N GLY A 149 -11.13 18.26 6.72
CA GLY A 149 -11.72 18.91 5.56
C GLY A 149 -11.30 18.38 4.18
N GLY A 150 -10.53 17.32 4.10
CA GLY A 150 -10.20 16.76 2.80
C GLY A 150 -9.49 15.40 2.88
N ARG A 151 -9.62 14.66 1.80
CA ARG A 151 -9.06 13.31 1.71
C ARG A 151 -7.55 13.34 1.45
N ASP A 152 -7.10 14.20 0.56
CA ASP A 152 -5.79 14.04 -0.07
C ASP A 152 -4.93 15.31 -0.14
N SER A 153 -5.42 16.49 0.22
CA SER A 153 -4.72 17.73 -0.13
C SER A 153 -4.55 18.74 1.00
N ASN A 154 -4.82 18.35 2.23
CA ASN A 154 -4.70 19.28 3.34
C ASN A 154 -3.26 19.33 3.87
N VAL A 155 -2.87 20.50 4.35
CA VAL A 155 -1.58 20.69 5.02
C VAL A 155 -1.63 20.05 6.40
N SER A 156 -0.66 19.20 6.70
CA SER A 156 -0.38 18.76 8.07
C SER A 156 0.62 19.72 8.71
N ASN A 157 0.29 20.21 9.90
CA ASN A 157 1.17 21.03 10.73
C ASN A 157 1.55 20.29 12.02
N THR A 158 1.63 18.98 11.94
CA THR A 158 2.01 18.11 13.05
C THR A 158 3.46 18.37 13.47
N SER A 159 3.70 18.50 14.79
CA SER A 159 5.06 18.65 15.30
C SER A 159 5.92 17.43 14.92
N GLU A 160 7.22 17.62 14.74
CA GLU A 160 8.13 16.52 14.44
C GLU A 160 8.04 15.39 15.47
N ARG A 161 7.93 15.71 16.75
CA ARG A 161 7.74 14.70 17.81
C ARG A 161 6.50 13.85 17.56
N THR A 162 5.35 14.45 17.33
CA THR A 162 4.11 13.72 17.06
C THR A 162 4.20 12.95 15.75
N MET A 163 4.83 13.53 14.73
CA MET A 163 5.09 12.84 13.47
C MET A 163 5.87 11.54 13.71
N ARG A 164 6.96 11.61 14.46
CA ARG A 164 7.81 10.43 14.74
C ARG A 164 7.16 9.42 15.67
N GLU A 165 6.48 9.86 16.73
CA GLU A 165 5.90 8.96 17.72
C GLU A 165 4.59 8.32 17.27
N VAL A 166 3.86 8.93 16.33
CA VAL A 166 2.53 8.50 15.91
C VAL A 166 2.51 8.09 14.44
N TYR A 167 2.74 9.04 13.53
CA TYR A 167 2.43 8.85 12.11
C TYR A 167 3.52 8.12 11.34
N LEU A 168 4.77 8.19 11.76
CA LEU A 168 5.88 7.49 11.13
C LEU A 168 6.10 6.07 11.68
N ARG A 169 5.70 5.80 12.93
CA ARG A 169 5.92 4.49 13.58
C ARG A 169 5.39 3.29 12.79
N PRO A 170 4.15 3.31 12.26
CA PRO A 170 3.66 2.18 11.47
C PRO A 170 4.49 1.94 10.20
N PHE A 171 4.93 3.00 9.53
CA PHE A 171 5.80 2.88 8.35
C PHE A 171 7.17 2.30 8.69
N GLU A 172 7.79 2.78 9.76
CA GLU A 172 9.07 2.26 10.23
C GLU A 172 9.00 0.75 10.47
N LYS A 173 7.94 0.28 11.11
CA LYS A 173 7.73 -1.14 11.37
C LYS A 173 7.47 -1.93 10.09
N CYS A 174 6.66 -1.42 9.18
CA CYS A 174 6.45 -2.03 7.87
C CYS A 174 7.77 -2.23 7.11
N ILE A 175 8.70 -1.28 7.20
CA ILE A 175 10.01 -1.34 6.53
C ILE A 175 10.94 -2.29 7.28
N LYS A 176 11.18 -2.07 8.58
CA LYS A 176 12.21 -2.79 9.34
C LYS A 176 11.81 -4.22 9.69
N GLU A 177 10.55 -4.48 10.00
CA GLU A 177 10.05 -5.79 10.41
C GLU A 177 9.18 -6.46 9.34
N GLY A 178 8.44 -5.67 8.56
CA GLY A 178 7.64 -6.15 7.43
C GLY A 178 8.45 -6.32 6.14
N GLY A 179 9.65 -5.74 6.05
CA GLY A 179 10.51 -5.79 4.87
C GLY A 179 9.91 -5.12 3.64
N ALA A 180 9.04 -4.11 3.81
CA ALA A 180 8.35 -3.44 2.71
C ALA A 180 9.33 -2.94 1.65
N MET A 181 9.07 -3.27 0.39
CA MET A 181 9.94 -2.97 -0.75
C MET A 181 9.56 -1.69 -1.49
N SER A 182 8.42 -1.10 -1.17
CA SER A 182 7.93 0.17 -1.72
C SER A 182 7.24 0.99 -0.64
N VAL A 183 7.16 2.30 -0.82
CA VAL A 183 6.39 3.22 0.03
C VAL A 183 5.71 4.25 -0.85
N MET A 184 4.45 4.55 -0.61
CA MET A 184 3.72 5.58 -1.33
C MET A 184 3.71 6.89 -0.55
N ALA A 185 4.29 7.93 -1.12
CA ALA A 185 4.24 9.27 -0.55
C ALA A 185 2.79 9.81 -0.53
N ALA A 186 2.45 10.55 0.51
CA ALA A 186 1.15 11.19 0.64
C ALA A 186 1.01 12.40 -0.29
N TYR A 187 -0.23 12.74 -0.63
CA TYR A 187 -0.54 13.92 -1.44
C TYR A 187 -0.48 15.24 -0.66
N ASN A 188 -0.71 15.18 0.66
CA ASN A 188 -0.64 16.34 1.51
C ASN A 188 0.78 16.87 1.67
N SER A 189 0.89 18.08 2.19
CA SER A 189 2.17 18.64 2.65
C SER A 189 2.30 18.52 4.16
N TRP A 190 3.54 18.37 4.62
CA TRP A 190 3.90 18.50 6.03
C TRP A 190 4.71 19.78 6.22
N ASP A 191 4.22 20.63 7.12
CA ASP A 191 4.82 21.94 7.41
C ASP A 191 5.11 22.76 6.14
N GLY A 192 4.13 22.78 5.22
CA GLY A 192 4.19 23.49 3.95
C GLY A 192 4.99 22.81 2.82
N VAL A 193 5.67 21.70 3.10
CA VAL A 193 6.43 20.96 2.07
C VAL A 193 5.65 19.73 1.63
N PRO A 194 5.30 19.59 0.33
CA PRO A 194 4.61 18.39 -0.17
C PRO A 194 5.38 17.11 0.16
N CYS A 195 4.70 16.09 0.70
CA CYS A 195 5.34 14.84 1.10
C CYS A 195 6.10 14.16 -0.05
N SER A 196 5.59 14.28 -1.28
CA SER A 196 6.21 13.70 -2.48
C SER A 196 7.55 14.32 -2.90
N CYS A 197 7.89 15.50 -2.36
CA CYS A 197 9.19 16.15 -2.59
C CYS A 197 9.89 16.58 -1.29
N ASN A 198 9.42 16.10 -0.14
CA ASN A 198 9.99 16.40 1.15
C ASN A 198 11.27 15.58 1.38
N LYS A 199 12.42 16.22 1.18
CA LYS A 199 13.74 15.60 1.36
C LYS A 199 13.92 15.03 2.77
N TYR A 200 13.44 15.75 3.79
CA TYR A 200 13.56 15.30 5.17
C TYR A 200 12.83 13.97 5.40
N LEU A 201 11.58 13.83 4.90
CA LEU A 201 10.84 12.58 4.95
C LEU A 201 11.48 11.47 4.10
N LEU A 202 11.73 11.78 2.81
CA LEU A 202 12.06 10.75 1.82
C LEU A 202 13.54 10.34 1.81
N THR A 203 14.42 11.23 2.26
CA THR A 203 15.86 10.96 2.27
C THR A 203 16.38 10.81 3.68
N ASP A 204 16.17 11.83 4.52
CA ASP A 204 16.84 11.85 5.82
C ASP A 204 16.24 10.79 6.75
N ILE A 205 14.93 10.70 6.86
CA ILE A 205 14.25 9.70 7.68
C ILE A 205 14.20 8.34 6.98
N LEU A 206 13.54 8.27 5.82
CA LEU A 206 13.23 7.00 5.16
C LEU A 206 14.50 6.23 4.75
N ARG A 207 15.47 6.91 4.13
CA ARG A 207 16.68 6.25 3.61
C ARG A 207 17.82 6.24 4.61
N ASN A 208 18.17 7.41 5.16
CA ASN A 208 19.37 7.51 5.99
C ASN A 208 19.16 6.95 7.39
N GLU A 209 18.01 7.21 8.03
CA GLU A 209 17.74 6.70 9.39
C GLU A 209 17.21 5.25 9.37
N TRP A 210 16.31 4.92 8.43
CA TRP A 210 15.66 3.60 8.42
C TRP A 210 16.33 2.60 7.48
N GLY A 211 17.17 3.06 6.55
CA GLY A 211 17.93 2.19 5.62
C GLY A 211 17.09 1.64 4.45
N PHE A 212 16.00 2.32 4.09
CA PHE A 212 15.13 1.93 2.97
C PHE A 212 15.81 2.08 1.61
#